data_fc7fab5e979bb33a0109770e0f73c58c
#
_entry.id   fc7fab5e979bb33a0109770e0f73c58c
#
_cell.length_a   1.000
_cell.length_b   1.000
_cell.length_c   1.000
_cell.angle_alpha   90.00
_cell.angle_beta   90.00
_cell.angle_gamma   90.00
#
_symmetry.space_group_name_H-M   'P 1'
#
loop_
_entity.id
_entity.type
_entity.pdbx_description
1 polymer ?
#
loop_
_entity_poly.entity_id
_entity_poly.type
_entity_poly.pdbx_seq_one_letter_code
_entity_poly.pdbx_strand_id
1 'polypeptide(L)'
;MNRRLLMGMLACMTAAAAPTFNNEIAPILYQNCATCHRPGEVAPFSLLTYQDAAKRAGLIATVTAKRYMPPWKPEPGVGSFAHERRLTDDQIARIQEWVAAGAPEGDAADKPVVPTFLTGWQAGEPDQVLKMSAAYTLPADGPDRFRCFVLPMNLAKESYVSGAEFRPGNPRIVHHALIFLDTTGAARKLAAAAGGGGYPCFGGPGFSGAGLVMGWAPGYTPLPAEPALSQAVRPGTDVVIQIHYHPSGKPEQDESSIGLKFSGPPTKGRALLLVVNRYLDIPAGESHYVVKASVTVPQDAELFGITPHAHYLATDMKVDARLPDGAVIPLIHIKDWDFNWQGQYRYKQPIKLPKGTKIELEYVYDNSAGNPHNPSRPPVRVRFGEQTKDEMALAFLGLVLPSPADVQPFQRAVVLQYVEDFVRLADNVNDLPEEIPPAMAARLRLGLAVFDQDKDGKLNAEERANLLRMVQTLMPQ
;
A
#
# COMPACT_ATOMS: atom_id res chain seq x y z
N MET A 1 45.91 -67.51 18.22
CA MET A 1 45.16 -66.65 19.13
C MET A 1 45.38 -65.19 18.70
N ASN A 2 44.53 -64.66 17.83
CA ASN A 2 44.63 -63.27 17.33
C ASN A 2 43.62 -62.41 18.05
N ARG A 3 44.09 -61.54 18.98
CA ARG A 3 43.27 -60.47 19.57
C ARG A 3 43.29 -59.28 18.63
N ARG A 4 42.14 -59.02 17.98
CA ARG A 4 41.89 -57.75 17.27
C ARG A 4 41.50 -56.70 18.31
N LEU A 5 42.34 -55.67 18.49
CA LEU A 5 41.95 -54.43 19.19
C LEU A 5 41.01 -53.70 18.30
N LEU A 6 39.76 -53.51 18.77
CA LEU A 6 38.83 -52.52 18.23
C LEU A 6 39.17 -51.14 18.81
N MET A 7 39.76 -50.30 18.00
CA MET A 7 39.99 -48.87 18.31
C MET A 7 38.68 -48.09 18.02
N GLY A 8 37.91 -47.81 19.08
CA GLY A 8 36.70 -46.95 18.95
C GLY A 8 37.12 -45.51 18.67
N MET A 9 36.84 -44.99 17.48
CA MET A 9 36.89 -43.55 17.19
C MET A 9 35.75 -42.87 17.91
N LEU A 10 36.05 -42.21 19.05
CA LEU A 10 35.14 -41.19 19.62
C LEU A 10 35.13 -39.98 18.69
N ALA A 11 34.11 -39.84 17.87
CA ALA A 11 33.85 -38.58 17.15
C ALA A 11 33.49 -37.54 18.21
N CYS A 12 34.43 -36.64 18.52
CA CYS A 12 34.18 -35.45 19.32
C CYS A 12 33.28 -34.53 18.49
N MET A 13 31.96 -34.63 18.66
CA MET A 13 31.04 -33.60 18.17
C MET A 13 31.32 -32.34 18.98
N THR A 14 32.05 -31.41 18.41
CA THR A 14 32.11 -30.03 18.94
C THR A 14 30.71 -29.49 18.89
N ALA A 15 29.98 -29.43 20.01
CA ALA A 15 28.74 -28.67 20.12
C ALA A 15 29.07 -27.22 19.76
N ALA A 16 28.48 -26.73 18.70
CA ALA A 16 28.56 -25.31 18.37
C ALA A 16 28.07 -24.51 19.58
N ALA A 17 28.81 -23.48 19.97
CA ALA A 17 28.41 -22.61 21.08
C ALA A 17 27.02 -22.00 20.75
N ALA A 18 26.17 -21.94 21.75
CA ALA A 18 24.83 -21.30 21.58
C ALA A 18 24.99 -19.84 21.14
N PRO A 19 24.09 -19.35 20.26
CA PRO A 19 24.11 -17.95 19.83
C PRO A 19 24.00 -17.00 21.02
N THR A 20 24.66 -15.85 20.92
CA THR A 20 24.56 -14.79 21.92
C THR A 20 23.96 -13.52 21.33
N PHE A 21 23.42 -12.66 22.20
CA PHE A 21 22.88 -11.37 21.75
C PHE A 21 23.94 -10.55 21.02
N ASN A 22 25.10 -10.34 21.63
CA ASN A 22 26.14 -9.47 21.09
C ASN A 22 26.69 -9.96 19.75
N ASN A 23 26.93 -11.28 19.60
CA ASN A 23 27.55 -11.81 18.39
C ASN A 23 26.54 -11.99 17.23
N GLU A 24 25.36 -12.58 17.49
CA GLU A 24 24.49 -13.05 16.41
C GLU A 24 23.12 -12.38 16.38
N ILE A 25 22.50 -12.12 17.53
CA ILE A 25 21.13 -11.68 17.60
C ILE A 25 20.98 -10.17 17.38
N ALA A 26 21.83 -9.35 17.96
CA ALA A 26 21.79 -7.91 17.78
C ALA A 26 21.92 -7.49 16.31
N PRO A 27 22.84 -8.06 15.49
CA PRO A 27 22.88 -7.78 14.05
C PRO A 27 21.56 -8.10 13.34
N ILE A 28 20.91 -9.24 13.66
CA ILE A 28 19.61 -9.61 13.08
C ILE A 28 18.53 -8.57 13.47
N LEU A 29 18.43 -8.22 14.75
CA LEU A 29 17.47 -7.26 15.25
C LEU A 29 17.68 -5.85 14.68
N TYR A 30 18.94 -5.41 14.60
CA TYR A 30 19.28 -4.09 14.09
C TYR A 30 18.93 -3.93 12.61
N GLN A 31 19.19 -4.96 11.82
CA GLN A 31 18.92 -4.95 10.38
C GLN A 31 17.42 -5.04 10.07
N ASN A 32 16.65 -5.85 10.81
CA ASN A 32 15.32 -6.26 10.39
C ASN A 32 14.19 -5.70 11.30
N CYS A 33 14.50 -5.26 12.53
CA CYS A 33 13.49 -4.87 13.53
C CYS A 33 13.63 -3.42 13.98
N ALA A 34 14.86 -2.91 14.13
CA ALA A 34 15.14 -1.64 14.78
C ALA A 34 14.63 -0.42 13.98
N THR A 35 14.32 -0.57 12.69
CA THR A 35 13.66 0.49 11.90
C THR A 35 12.35 0.95 12.54
N CYS A 36 11.59 0.02 13.12
CA CYS A 36 10.33 0.29 13.81
C CYS A 36 10.47 0.19 15.34
N HIS A 37 11.27 -0.79 15.84
CA HIS A 37 11.45 -1.05 17.26
C HIS A 37 12.58 -0.23 17.88
N ARG A 38 12.39 1.11 17.92
CA ARG A 38 13.29 2.08 18.57
C ARG A 38 12.49 3.24 19.15
N PRO A 39 13.07 4.06 20.04
CA PRO A 39 12.38 5.20 20.59
C PRO A 39 11.89 6.18 19.52
N GLY A 40 10.65 6.66 19.65
CA GLY A 40 10.04 7.62 18.72
C GLY A 40 9.42 7.04 17.46
N GLU A 41 9.47 5.73 17.26
CA GLU A 41 8.87 5.04 16.10
C GLU A 41 7.60 4.27 16.49
N VAL A 42 6.94 3.69 15.47
CA VAL A 42 5.60 3.09 15.58
C VAL A 42 5.51 1.89 16.53
N ALA A 43 6.59 1.13 16.71
CA ALA A 43 6.55 -0.07 17.56
C ALA A 43 6.44 0.30 19.05
N PRO A 44 5.70 -0.50 19.86
CA PRO A 44 5.40 -0.16 21.26
C PRO A 44 6.60 -0.31 22.22
N PHE A 45 7.73 -0.82 21.73
CA PHE A 45 8.96 -1.03 22.51
C PHE A 45 10.21 -1.02 21.62
N SER A 46 11.35 -0.71 22.24
CA SER A 46 12.66 -0.78 21.59
C SER A 46 13.23 -2.20 21.59
N LEU A 47 14.13 -2.49 20.62
CA LEU A 47 14.97 -3.69 20.53
C LEU A 47 16.44 -3.34 20.30
N LEU A 48 16.87 -2.16 20.76
CA LEU A 48 18.25 -1.68 20.55
C LEU A 48 19.23 -2.17 21.62
N THR A 49 18.74 -2.65 22.75
CA THR A 49 19.59 -3.11 23.86
C THR A 49 19.35 -4.58 24.16
N TYR A 50 20.36 -5.22 24.79
CA TYR A 50 20.21 -6.59 25.29
C TYR A 50 19.02 -6.71 26.23
N GLN A 51 18.87 -5.81 27.19
CA GLN A 51 17.80 -5.82 28.19
C GLN A 51 16.42 -5.73 27.53
N ASP A 52 16.28 -4.93 26.47
CA ASP A 52 15.04 -4.81 25.70
C ASP A 52 14.66 -6.13 25.00
N ALA A 53 15.66 -6.76 24.38
CA ALA A 53 15.49 -8.02 23.64
C ALA A 53 15.27 -9.20 24.57
N ALA A 54 16.11 -9.37 25.62
CA ALA A 54 16.05 -10.47 26.56
C ALA A 54 14.70 -10.52 27.30
N LYS A 55 14.21 -9.34 27.75
CA LYS A 55 12.86 -9.22 28.37
C LYS A 55 11.74 -9.76 27.47
N ARG A 56 11.94 -9.79 26.16
CA ARG A 56 10.93 -10.17 25.15
C ARG A 56 11.34 -11.39 24.32
N ALA A 57 12.38 -12.10 24.74
CA ALA A 57 12.98 -13.19 23.98
C ALA A 57 11.94 -14.22 23.50
N GLY A 58 11.09 -14.70 24.38
CA GLY A 58 10.03 -15.65 24.04
C GLY A 58 8.99 -15.10 23.05
N LEU A 59 8.64 -13.80 23.15
CA LEU A 59 7.76 -13.14 22.18
C LEU A 59 8.46 -13.03 20.82
N ILE A 60 9.72 -12.59 20.78
CA ILE A 60 10.50 -12.47 19.55
C ILE A 60 10.56 -13.83 18.86
N ALA A 61 10.91 -14.92 19.57
CA ALA A 61 10.94 -16.26 19.02
C ALA A 61 9.59 -16.68 18.43
N THR A 62 8.50 -16.43 19.15
CA THR A 62 7.15 -16.81 18.71
C THR A 62 6.73 -16.08 17.44
N VAL A 63 6.89 -14.75 17.37
CA VAL A 63 6.42 -13.94 16.24
C VAL A 63 7.31 -14.10 15.00
N THR A 64 8.59 -14.38 15.16
CA THR A 64 9.52 -14.65 14.04
C THR A 64 9.30 -16.05 13.47
N ALA A 65 9.11 -17.08 14.30
CA ALA A 65 8.77 -18.43 13.85
C ALA A 65 7.48 -18.46 13.03
N LYS A 66 6.48 -17.66 13.43
CA LYS A 66 5.22 -17.50 12.70
C LYS A 66 5.33 -16.57 11.49
N ARG A 67 6.51 -15.99 11.22
CA ARG A 67 6.74 -14.96 10.20
C ARG A 67 5.76 -13.76 10.30
N TYR A 68 5.20 -13.53 11.48
CA TYR A 68 4.37 -12.37 11.77
C TYR A 68 5.22 -11.09 11.86
N MET A 69 6.45 -11.21 12.39
CA MET A 69 7.45 -10.14 12.44
C MET A 69 8.78 -10.61 11.84
N PRO A 70 9.46 -9.72 11.08
CA PRO A 70 9.00 -8.43 10.59
C PRO A 70 7.85 -8.57 9.60
N PRO A 71 6.96 -7.55 9.47
CA PRO A 71 5.82 -7.62 8.56
C PRO A 71 6.30 -7.50 7.10
N TRP A 72 6.45 -8.65 6.45
CA TRP A 72 6.84 -8.77 5.06
C TRP A 72 6.08 -9.91 4.40
N LYS A 73 5.08 -9.56 3.59
CA LYS A 73 4.11 -10.52 3.07
C LYS A 73 4.40 -11.12 1.69
N PRO A 74 5.16 -10.47 0.76
CA PRO A 74 5.42 -11.08 -0.55
C PRO A 74 6.14 -12.43 -0.42
N GLU A 75 5.78 -13.40 -1.27
CA GLU A 75 6.41 -14.72 -1.33
C GLU A 75 7.88 -14.63 -1.76
N PRO A 76 8.78 -15.49 -1.22
CA PRO A 76 10.16 -15.57 -1.66
C PRO A 76 10.25 -15.85 -3.17
N GLY A 77 11.16 -15.14 -3.85
CA GLY A 77 11.43 -15.38 -5.28
C GLY A 77 10.40 -14.79 -6.23
N VAL A 78 9.35 -14.11 -5.73
CA VAL A 78 8.37 -13.38 -6.55
C VAL A 78 8.57 -11.89 -6.37
N GLY A 79 8.99 -11.21 -7.43
CA GLY A 79 9.48 -9.83 -7.36
C GLY A 79 10.86 -9.75 -6.69
N SER A 80 11.57 -8.66 -6.92
CA SER A 80 12.83 -8.35 -6.26
C SER A 80 12.71 -6.95 -5.66
N PHE A 81 12.40 -6.89 -4.37
CA PHE A 81 12.04 -5.64 -3.71
C PHE A 81 13.22 -5.04 -2.94
N ALA A 82 13.31 -3.71 -2.98
CA ALA A 82 14.21 -2.96 -2.13
C ALA A 82 13.73 -3.02 -0.67
N HIS A 83 14.68 -2.92 0.27
CA HIS A 83 14.41 -2.92 1.71
C HIS A 83 13.58 -4.12 2.20
N GLU A 84 13.81 -5.30 1.60
CA GLU A 84 13.21 -6.55 2.06
C GLU A 84 13.61 -6.81 3.51
N ARG A 85 12.60 -7.04 4.37
CA ARG A 85 12.77 -7.25 5.82
C ARG A 85 12.56 -8.71 6.25
N ARG A 86 12.33 -9.61 5.31
CA ARG A 86 12.13 -11.03 5.61
C ARG A 86 13.35 -11.61 6.31
N LEU A 87 13.12 -12.32 7.39
CA LEU A 87 14.16 -13.16 8.00
C LEU A 87 14.37 -14.43 7.18
N THR A 88 15.63 -14.84 7.05
CA THR A 88 15.97 -16.15 6.51
C THR A 88 15.62 -17.25 7.54
N ASP A 89 15.52 -18.51 7.07
CA ASP A 89 15.30 -19.64 7.97
C ASP A 89 16.41 -19.77 9.01
N ASP A 90 17.66 -19.52 8.59
CA ASP A 90 18.82 -19.52 9.50
C ASP A 90 18.70 -18.43 10.58
N GLN A 91 18.28 -17.22 10.22
CA GLN A 91 18.09 -16.14 11.19
C GLN A 91 16.98 -16.49 12.20
N ILE A 92 15.89 -17.11 11.73
CA ILE A 92 14.83 -17.59 12.61
C ILE A 92 15.34 -18.69 13.52
N ALA A 93 16.09 -19.67 13.00
CA ALA A 93 16.69 -20.75 13.78
C ALA A 93 17.65 -20.21 14.86
N ARG A 94 18.51 -19.24 14.52
CA ARG A 94 19.41 -18.58 15.49
C ARG A 94 18.65 -17.88 16.62
N ILE A 95 17.54 -17.22 16.31
CA ILE A 95 16.69 -16.62 17.34
C ILE A 95 16.09 -17.69 18.25
N GLN A 96 15.62 -18.82 17.70
CA GLN A 96 15.09 -19.94 18.49
C GLN A 96 16.15 -20.56 19.41
N GLU A 97 17.34 -20.84 18.86
CA GLU A 97 18.48 -21.39 19.60
C GLU A 97 18.90 -20.45 20.74
N TRP A 98 18.99 -19.13 20.48
CA TRP A 98 19.29 -18.13 21.49
C TRP A 98 18.31 -18.15 22.65
N VAL A 99 17.02 -18.18 22.36
CA VAL A 99 15.97 -18.22 23.38
C VAL A 99 15.99 -19.53 24.16
N ALA A 100 16.19 -20.68 23.49
CA ALA A 100 16.30 -21.99 24.11
C ALA A 100 17.53 -22.09 25.06
N ALA A 101 18.61 -21.36 24.77
CA ALA A 101 19.79 -21.25 25.61
C ALA A 101 19.68 -20.30 26.80
N GLY A 102 18.47 -19.71 27.02
CA GLY A 102 18.23 -18.75 28.10
C GLY A 102 18.57 -17.30 27.73
N ALA A 103 18.65 -17.00 26.45
CA ALA A 103 18.91 -15.67 25.90
C ALA A 103 20.19 -15.01 26.41
N PRO A 104 21.37 -15.64 26.31
CA PRO A 104 22.63 -15.09 26.83
C PRO A 104 23.06 -13.80 26.13
N GLU A 105 23.66 -12.86 26.87
CA GLU A 105 24.19 -11.60 26.32
C GLU A 105 25.41 -11.80 25.43
N GLY A 106 26.34 -12.67 25.89
CA GLY A 106 27.62 -12.89 25.23
C GLY A 106 28.73 -11.94 25.70
N ASP A 107 29.90 -12.06 25.07
CA ASP A 107 31.06 -11.25 25.41
C ASP A 107 30.80 -9.77 25.03
N ALA A 108 31.21 -8.86 25.88
CA ALA A 108 31.12 -7.42 25.63
C ALA A 108 32.01 -6.98 24.44
N ALA A 109 33.07 -7.73 24.15
CA ALA A 109 33.97 -7.49 23.00
C ALA A 109 33.27 -7.72 21.66
N ASP A 110 32.24 -8.61 21.61
CA ASP A 110 31.48 -8.92 20.42
C ASP A 110 30.29 -7.96 20.18
N LYS A 111 30.08 -7.03 21.10
CA LYS A 111 28.94 -6.12 21.04
C LYS A 111 28.98 -5.25 19.76
N PRO A 112 27.99 -5.36 18.84
CA PRO A 112 27.99 -4.56 17.64
C PRO A 112 27.68 -3.10 17.95
N VAL A 113 28.14 -2.22 17.07
CA VAL A 113 27.75 -0.80 17.11
C VAL A 113 26.25 -0.70 16.86
N VAL A 114 25.55 -0.04 17.75
CA VAL A 114 24.12 0.27 17.55
C VAL A 114 23.98 1.15 16.31
N PRO A 115 23.12 0.81 15.36
CA PRO A 115 22.92 1.64 14.17
C PRO A 115 22.52 3.06 14.53
N THR A 116 23.09 4.02 13.84
CA THR A 116 22.65 5.41 13.92
C THR A 116 21.43 5.59 13.03
N PHE A 117 20.35 6.02 13.62
CA PHE A 117 19.12 6.34 12.89
C PHE A 117 19.01 7.86 12.75
N LEU A 118 18.50 8.30 11.62
CA LEU A 118 18.14 9.70 11.46
C LEU A 118 17.05 10.05 12.49
N THR A 119 17.28 11.11 13.24
CA THR A 119 16.24 11.72 14.07
C THR A 119 15.47 12.72 13.21
N GLY A 120 14.13 12.68 13.24
CA GLY A 120 13.33 13.55 12.38
C GLY A 120 13.05 12.95 11.00
N TRP A 121 13.23 13.72 9.94
CA TRP A 121 12.89 13.33 8.57
C TRP A 121 13.82 12.26 8.02
N GLN A 122 13.24 11.11 7.61
CA GLN A 122 14.01 9.95 7.18
C GLN A 122 14.45 10.06 5.70
N ALA A 123 13.71 10.83 4.89
CA ALA A 123 14.07 11.11 3.49
C ALA A 123 15.06 12.30 3.35
N GLY A 124 15.60 12.80 4.46
CA GLY A 124 16.43 13.99 4.54
C GLY A 124 15.63 15.24 4.88
N GLU A 125 16.31 16.30 5.29
CA GLU A 125 15.68 17.55 5.74
C GLU A 125 14.79 18.13 4.62
N PRO A 126 13.48 18.37 4.86
CA PRO A 126 12.58 18.94 3.85
C PRO A 126 12.85 20.41 3.62
N ASP A 127 12.53 20.88 2.40
CA ASP A 127 12.59 22.30 2.09
C ASP A 127 11.42 23.09 2.66
N GLN A 128 10.27 22.39 2.85
CA GLN A 128 9.08 22.94 3.48
C GLN A 128 8.39 21.88 4.34
N VAL A 129 8.00 22.27 5.55
CA VAL A 129 7.17 21.44 6.43
C VAL A 129 5.79 22.08 6.54
N LEU A 130 4.76 21.29 6.22
CA LEU A 130 3.36 21.66 6.41
C LEU A 130 2.78 20.86 7.57
N LYS A 131 2.04 21.52 8.44
CA LYS A 131 1.39 20.89 9.60
C LYS A 131 -0.11 21.16 9.59
N MET A 132 -0.86 20.29 10.23
CA MET A 132 -2.25 20.56 10.54
C MET A 132 -2.35 21.88 11.32
N SER A 133 -3.37 22.69 11.02
CA SER A 133 -3.56 24.02 11.63
C SER A 133 -3.97 23.96 13.11
N ALA A 134 -4.47 22.82 13.56
CA ALA A 134 -4.83 22.52 14.94
C ALA A 134 -4.83 21.00 15.17
N ALA A 135 -4.60 20.60 16.40
CA ALA A 135 -4.71 19.20 16.79
C ALA A 135 -6.16 18.69 16.63
N TYR A 136 -6.30 17.50 16.04
CA TYR A 136 -7.58 16.78 15.97
C TYR A 136 -7.71 15.87 17.18
N THR A 137 -8.84 15.94 17.88
CA THR A 137 -9.13 15.07 19.01
C THR A 137 -9.98 13.89 18.53
N LEU A 138 -9.41 12.68 18.61
CA LEU A 138 -10.13 11.44 18.34
C LEU A 138 -10.83 10.97 19.62
N PRO A 139 -12.15 10.61 19.57
CA PRO A 139 -12.85 10.01 20.71
C PRO A 139 -12.21 8.68 21.15
N ALA A 140 -12.50 8.28 22.40
CA ALA A 140 -11.98 7.04 22.98
C ALA A 140 -12.44 5.79 22.24
N ASP A 141 -13.64 5.82 21.71
CA ASP A 141 -14.36 4.69 21.11
C ASP A 141 -15.20 5.11 19.91
N GLY A 142 -15.89 4.15 19.31
CA GLY A 142 -16.73 4.34 18.14
C GLY A 142 -16.07 3.77 16.87
N PRO A 143 -16.68 3.97 15.70
CA PRO A 143 -16.14 3.50 14.43
C PRO A 143 -14.90 4.30 14.03
N ASP A 144 -14.12 3.73 13.14
CA ASP A 144 -13.00 4.39 12.49
C ASP A 144 -13.41 5.75 11.89
N ARG A 145 -12.50 6.70 11.91
CA ARG A 145 -12.72 8.05 11.43
C ARG A 145 -11.81 8.36 10.26
N PHE A 146 -12.41 8.82 9.17
CA PHE A 146 -11.70 9.34 8.00
C PHE A 146 -11.85 10.86 7.98
N ARG A 147 -10.73 11.58 8.03
CA ARG A 147 -10.72 13.05 8.07
C ARG A 147 -9.72 13.59 7.07
N CYS A 148 -10.13 14.61 6.33
CA CYS A 148 -9.26 15.36 5.44
C CYS A 148 -8.88 16.70 6.08
N PHE A 149 -7.60 17.03 6.03
CA PHE A 149 -7.03 18.28 6.52
C PHE A 149 -6.36 19.02 5.37
N VAL A 150 -6.62 20.32 5.27
CA VAL A 150 -6.06 21.18 4.23
C VAL A 150 -4.84 21.91 4.76
N LEU A 151 -3.72 21.73 4.08
CA LEU A 151 -2.43 22.34 4.43
C LEU A 151 -2.00 23.25 3.27
N PRO A 152 -2.17 24.58 3.43
CA PRO A 152 -1.80 25.53 2.40
C PRO A 152 -0.28 25.51 2.13
N MET A 153 0.13 25.36 0.88
CA MET A 153 1.54 25.41 0.49
C MET A 153 2.08 26.86 0.48
N ASN A 154 1.22 27.84 0.25
CA ASN A 154 1.57 29.28 0.21
C ASN A 154 2.73 29.60 -0.75
N LEU A 155 2.77 28.95 -1.91
CA LEU A 155 3.81 29.12 -2.91
C LEU A 155 3.73 30.50 -3.55
N ALA A 156 4.86 31.19 -3.68
CA ALA A 156 4.95 32.47 -4.36
C ALA A 156 5.05 32.32 -5.92
N LYS A 157 5.53 31.18 -6.38
CA LYS A 157 5.73 30.84 -7.80
C LYS A 157 5.53 29.35 -8.04
N GLU A 158 5.44 28.97 -9.31
CA GLU A 158 5.46 27.55 -9.70
C GLU A 158 6.73 26.88 -9.14
N SER A 159 6.53 25.72 -8.56
CA SER A 159 7.57 24.90 -7.94
C SER A 159 7.36 23.44 -8.31
N TYR A 160 8.34 22.57 -8.01
CA TYR A 160 8.30 21.17 -8.40
C TYR A 160 8.59 20.29 -7.20
N VAL A 161 7.59 19.52 -6.71
CA VAL A 161 7.74 18.59 -5.60
C VAL A 161 8.39 17.31 -6.10
N SER A 162 9.58 17.00 -5.62
CA SER A 162 10.36 15.81 -5.99
C SER A 162 10.33 14.72 -4.93
N GLY A 163 9.88 15.02 -3.71
CA GLY A 163 9.76 14.07 -2.62
C GLY A 163 8.82 14.56 -1.55
N ALA A 164 8.24 13.63 -0.82
CA ALA A 164 7.36 13.91 0.30
C ALA A 164 7.53 12.84 1.39
N GLU A 165 7.47 13.25 2.65
CA GLU A 165 7.45 12.36 3.81
C GLU A 165 6.33 12.78 4.75
N PHE A 166 5.39 11.86 4.99
CA PHE A 166 4.34 12.06 5.99
C PHE A 166 4.83 11.60 7.36
N ARG A 167 4.53 12.37 8.40
CA ARG A 167 4.83 12.04 9.79
C ARG A 167 3.56 12.16 10.62
N PRO A 168 3.06 11.04 11.17
CA PRO A 168 1.93 11.08 12.10
C PRO A 168 2.34 11.83 13.37
N GLY A 169 1.47 12.71 13.86
CA GLY A 169 1.64 13.34 15.16
C GLY A 169 1.42 12.34 16.29
N ASN A 170 0.51 11.38 16.06
CA ASN A 170 0.24 10.29 16.99
C ASN A 170 0.15 8.94 16.26
N PRO A 171 1.28 8.19 16.16
CA PRO A 171 1.33 6.93 15.44
C PRO A 171 0.49 5.81 16.08
N ARG A 172 -0.08 6.03 17.27
CA ARG A 172 -0.94 5.06 17.96
C ARG A 172 -2.33 5.00 17.34
N ILE A 173 -2.82 6.13 16.83
CA ILE A 173 -4.20 6.28 16.34
C ILE A 173 -4.27 6.54 14.83
N VAL A 174 -3.15 6.92 14.20
CA VAL A 174 -3.07 7.10 12.74
C VAL A 174 -2.81 5.75 12.10
N HIS A 175 -3.85 5.16 11.48
CA HIS A 175 -3.77 3.86 10.82
C HIS A 175 -3.11 3.96 9.44
N HIS A 176 -3.57 4.89 8.60
CA HIS A 176 -2.91 5.25 7.34
C HIS A 176 -3.26 6.68 6.91
N ALA A 177 -2.51 7.21 5.96
CA ALA A 177 -2.78 8.50 5.36
C ALA A 177 -2.61 8.46 3.84
N LEU A 178 -3.48 9.17 3.12
CA LEU A 178 -3.34 9.46 1.70
C LEU A 178 -3.13 10.96 1.51
N ILE A 179 -2.16 11.31 0.69
CA ILE A 179 -1.75 12.70 0.48
C ILE A 179 -2.08 13.12 -0.94
N PHE A 180 -2.85 14.17 -1.07
CA PHE A 180 -3.32 14.70 -2.36
C PHE A 180 -2.87 16.15 -2.57
N LEU A 181 -2.91 16.59 -3.83
CA LEU A 181 -2.80 17.99 -4.22
C LEU A 181 -4.17 18.49 -4.68
N ASP A 182 -4.62 19.59 -4.09
CA ASP A 182 -5.80 20.34 -4.56
C ASP A 182 -5.36 21.62 -5.26
N THR A 183 -5.52 21.68 -6.57
CA THR A 183 -5.27 22.86 -7.39
C THR A 183 -6.50 23.72 -7.62
N THR A 184 -7.65 23.30 -7.08
CA THR A 184 -8.99 23.90 -7.35
C THR A 184 -9.54 24.71 -6.18
N GLY A 185 -8.97 24.53 -4.97
CA GLY A 185 -9.47 25.08 -3.72
C GLY A 185 -10.78 24.41 -3.24
N ALA A 186 -11.13 23.24 -3.79
CA ALA A 186 -12.31 22.50 -3.38
C ALA A 186 -12.26 22.03 -1.93
N ALA A 187 -11.08 21.56 -1.49
CA ALA A 187 -10.87 21.11 -0.12
C ALA A 187 -11.09 22.26 0.90
N ARG A 188 -10.67 23.48 0.58
CA ARG A 188 -10.91 24.66 1.44
C ARG A 188 -12.40 24.93 1.62
N LYS A 189 -13.20 24.78 0.53
CA LYS A 189 -14.66 24.94 0.59
C LYS A 189 -15.32 23.88 1.47
N LEU A 190 -14.87 22.62 1.35
CA LEU A 190 -15.35 21.51 2.19
C LEU A 190 -14.98 21.72 3.66
N ALA A 191 -13.74 22.13 3.94
CA ALA A 191 -13.29 22.42 5.29
C ALA A 191 -14.06 23.59 5.92
N ALA A 192 -14.29 24.66 5.17
CA ALA A 192 -15.08 25.82 5.64
C ALA A 192 -16.53 25.41 5.95
N ALA A 193 -17.17 24.63 5.09
CA ALA A 193 -18.53 24.12 5.30
C ALA A 193 -18.64 23.19 6.53
N ALA A 194 -17.54 22.52 6.90
CA ALA A 194 -17.45 21.67 8.09
C ALA A 194 -17.07 22.43 9.37
N GLY A 195 -16.99 23.77 9.35
CA GLY A 195 -16.64 24.59 10.51
C GLY A 195 -15.14 24.81 10.73
N GLY A 196 -14.29 24.49 9.76
CA GLY A 196 -12.83 24.54 9.85
C GLY A 196 -12.22 23.31 10.51
N GLY A 197 -10.88 23.27 10.64
CA GLY A 197 -10.19 22.16 11.31
C GLY A 197 -10.29 20.81 10.60
N GLY A 198 -10.53 20.81 9.28
CA GLY A 198 -10.71 19.61 8.46
C GLY A 198 -12.17 19.19 8.29
N TYR A 199 -12.42 18.21 7.43
CA TYR A 199 -13.77 17.72 7.09
C TYR A 199 -13.80 16.18 7.03
N PRO A 200 -14.98 15.55 7.28
CA PRO A 200 -15.12 14.11 7.09
C PRO A 200 -14.98 13.78 5.61
N CYS A 201 -14.17 12.77 5.31
CA CYS A 201 -13.96 12.27 3.96
C CYS A 201 -13.75 10.77 4.02
N PHE A 202 -14.22 10.07 3.01
CA PHE A 202 -14.15 8.62 2.93
C PHE A 202 -13.83 8.24 1.48
N GLY A 203 -12.94 7.25 1.28
CA GLY A 203 -12.57 6.77 -0.05
C GLY A 203 -11.73 7.72 -0.92
N GLY A 204 -11.52 8.94 -0.46
CA GLY A 204 -10.77 9.97 -1.19
C GLY A 204 -10.96 11.35 -0.58
N PRO A 205 -10.40 12.40 -1.19
CA PRO A 205 -10.41 13.75 -0.61
C PRO A 205 -11.76 14.46 -0.74
N GLY A 206 -12.80 13.81 -1.29
CA GLY A 206 -14.15 14.36 -1.42
C GLY A 206 -14.37 15.29 -2.60
N PHE A 207 -13.42 15.40 -3.55
CA PHE A 207 -13.53 16.20 -4.76
C PHE A 207 -12.78 15.56 -5.93
N SER A 208 -13.17 15.90 -7.16
CA SER A 208 -12.56 15.40 -8.38
C SER A 208 -11.30 16.18 -8.75
N GLY A 209 -10.37 15.54 -9.47
CA GLY A 209 -9.14 16.19 -9.97
C GLY A 209 -8.01 16.29 -8.95
N ALA A 210 -8.14 15.64 -7.80
CA ALA A 210 -7.07 15.54 -6.83
C ALA A 210 -5.92 14.65 -7.36
N GLY A 211 -4.70 15.16 -7.36
CA GLY A 211 -3.50 14.37 -7.67
C GLY A 211 -3.02 13.61 -6.44
N LEU A 212 -3.01 12.27 -6.45
CA LEU A 212 -2.41 11.47 -5.38
C LEU A 212 -0.88 11.61 -5.43
N VAL A 213 -0.28 12.08 -4.34
CA VAL A 213 1.18 12.23 -4.18
C VAL A 213 1.78 10.96 -3.61
N MET A 214 1.23 10.48 -2.50
CA MET A 214 1.70 9.28 -1.79
C MET A 214 0.63 8.73 -0.85
N GLY A 215 0.80 7.46 -0.49
CA GLY A 215 0.17 6.86 0.69
C GLY A 215 1.21 6.62 1.78
N TRP A 216 0.75 6.54 3.02
CA TRP A 216 1.55 6.18 4.18
C TRP A 216 0.77 5.18 5.05
N ALA A 217 1.48 4.17 5.55
CA ALA A 217 1.00 3.26 6.58
C ALA A 217 2.13 2.94 7.55
N PRO A 218 1.86 2.43 8.77
CA PRO A 218 2.90 2.01 9.70
C PRO A 218 3.93 1.08 9.06
N GLY A 219 5.22 1.39 9.25
CA GLY A 219 6.31 0.65 8.61
C GLY A 219 6.68 1.10 7.19
N TYR A 220 6.01 2.12 6.65
CA TYR A 220 6.44 2.78 5.40
C TYR A 220 7.85 3.35 5.57
N THR A 221 8.72 3.06 4.60
CA THR A 221 10.05 3.66 4.51
C THR A 221 10.01 4.82 3.53
N PRO A 222 10.22 6.05 3.98
CA PRO A 222 10.25 7.22 3.10
C PRO A 222 11.30 7.06 2.00
N LEU A 223 10.95 7.49 0.80
CA LEU A 223 11.84 7.42 -0.35
C LEU A 223 12.62 8.73 -0.49
N PRO A 224 13.88 8.67 -0.91
CA PRO A 224 14.62 9.86 -1.30
C PRO A 224 13.88 10.65 -2.38
N ALA A 225 14.12 11.96 -2.42
CA ALA A 225 13.59 12.80 -3.49
C ALA A 225 14.06 12.32 -4.87
N GLU A 226 13.16 12.34 -5.84
CA GLU A 226 13.43 11.95 -7.23
C GLU A 226 13.21 13.14 -8.19
N PRO A 227 14.20 14.00 -8.41
CA PRO A 227 14.05 15.19 -9.23
C PRO A 227 13.54 14.92 -10.65
N ALA A 228 13.94 13.79 -11.24
CA ALA A 228 13.48 13.39 -12.57
C ALA A 228 11.96 13.15 -12.66
N LEU A 229 11.31 12.85 -11.54
CA LEU A 229 9.88 12.54 -11.41
C LEU A 229 9.11 13.62 -10.63
N SER A 230 9.67 14.82 -10.52
CA SER A 230 9.03 15.91 -9.78
C SER A 230 7.66 16.27 -10.38
N GLN A 231 6.77 16.75 -9.52
CA GLN A 231 5.41 17.15 -9.88
C GLN A 231 5.27 18.67 -9.78
N ALA A 232 4.82 19.31 -10.84
CA ALA A 232 4.55 20.74 -10.85
C ALA A 232 3.41 21.12 -9.90
N VAL A 233 3.63 22.14 -9.08
CA VAL A 233 2.66 22.75 -8.18
C VAL A 233 2.67 24.26 -8.36
N ARG A 234 1.50 24.89 -8.34
CA ARG A 234 1.31 26.32 -8.64
C ARG A 234 0.88 27.09 -7.40
N PRO A 235 1.03 28.42 -7.38
CA PRO A 235 0.39 29.25 -6.36
C PRO A 235 -1.09 28.93 -6.20
N GLY A 236 -1.55 28.80 -4.95
CA GLY A 236 -2.91 28.39 -4.63
C GLY A 236 -3.13 26.89 -4.51
N THR A 237 -2.14 26.05 -4.84
CA THR A 237 -2.21 24.61 -4.55
C THR A 237 -2.14 24.34 -3.05
N ASP A 238 -2.98 23.43 -2.57
CA ASP A 238 -2.97 22.91 -1.21
C ASP A 238 -2.53 21.43 -1.18
N VAL A 239 -1.87 21.03 -0.14
CA VAL A 239 -1.77 19.62 0.25
C VAL A 239 -3.02 19.25 1.05
N VAL A 240 -3.66 18.14 0.69
CA VAL A 240 -4.77 17.58 1.45
C VAL A 240 -4.34 16.23 2.00
N ILE A 241 -4.35 16.10 3.33
CA ILE A 241 -4.03 14.84 3.99
C ILE A 241 -5.35 14.19 4.42
N GLN A 242 -5.68 13.04 3.84
CA GLN A 242 -6.71 12.16 4.36
C GLN A 242 -6.09 11.24 5.38
N ILE A 243 -6.58 11.23 6.61
CA ILE A 243 -6.10 10.35 7.66
C ILE A 243 -7.23 9.40 8.08
N HIS A 244 -6.91 8.11 8.10
CA HIS A 244 -7.70 7.08 8.73
C HIS A 244 -7.26 6.92 10.18
N TYR A 245 -8.15 7.23 11.12
CA TYR A 245 -7.92 7.09 12.54
C TYR A 245 -8.63 5.87 13.10
N HIS A 246 -7.94 5.14 13.98
CA HIS A 246 -8.50 4.04 14.77
C HIS A 246 -8.50 4.41 16.26
N PRO A 247 -9.65 4.38 16.97
CA PRO A 247 -9.75 4.69 18.39
C PRO A 247 -8.93 3.74 19.26
N SER A 248 -8.24 4.29 20.27
CA SER A 248 -7.32 3.52 21.15
C SER A 248 -7.91 3.14 22.52
N GLY A 249 -9.19 3.38 22.75
CA GLY A 249 -9.84 3.17 24.06
C GLY A 249 -9.77 4.37 25.00
N LYS A 250 -9.14 5.47 24.60
CA LYS A 250 -9.11 6.75 25.31
C LYS A 250 -9.09 7.92 24.33
N PRO A 251 -9.50 9.15 24.74
CA PRO A 251 -9.34 10.32 23.87
C PRO A 251 -7.87 10.57 23.57
N GLU A 252 -7.55 10.76 22.30
CA GLU A 252 -6.18 11.02 21.84
C GLU A 252 -6.17 12.22 20.89
N GLN A 253 -5.02 12.90 20.82
CA GLN A 253 -4.82 14.01 19.89
C GLN A 253 -3.78 13.65 18.84
N ASP A 254 -4.00 14.16 17.61
CA ASP A 254 -3.07 14.07 16.51
C ASP A 254 -2.84 15.43 15.85
N GLU A 255 -1.58 15.73 15.54
CA GLU A 255 -1.15 16.89 14.77
C GLU A 255 -0.10 16.43 13.75
N SER A 256 -0.57 15.74 12.72
CA SER A 256 0.26 15.20 11.65
C SER A 256 0.89 16.30 10.78
N SER A 257 2.01 15.96 10.15
CA SER A 257 2.77 16.86 9.29
C SER A 257 3.27 16.15 8.03
N ILE A 258 3.64 16.95 7.02
CA ILE A 258 4.30 16.47 5.81
C ILE A 258 5.48 17.36 5.50
N GLY A 259 6.62 16.76 5.20
CA GLY A 259 7.82 17.41 4.66
C GLY A 259 7.85 17.26 3.15
N LEU A 260 8.12 18.35 2.46
CA LEU A 260 8.23 18.41 1.00
C LEU A 260 9.65 18.75 0.58
N LYS A 261 10.13 18.04 -0.45
CA LYS A 261 11.38 18.37 -1.15
C LYS A 261 11.04 18.97 -2.51
N PHE A 262 11.70 20.05 -2.86
CA PHE A 262 11.57 20.71 -4.15
C PHE A 262 12.79 20.46 -5.05
N SER A 263 12.60 20.53 -6.35
CA SER A 263 13.66 20.44 -7.35
C SER A 263 13.33 21.29 -8.58
N GLY A 264 14.04 21.08 -9.67
CA GLY A 264 13.69 21.62 -10.99
C GLY A 264 12.55 20.83 -11.66
N PRO A 265 12.18 21.23 -12.90
CA PRO A 265 11.19 20.53 -13.71
C PRO A 265 11.53 19.06 -13.92
N PRO A 266 10.51 18.18 -14.05
CA PRO A 266 10.74 16.76 -14.31
C PRO A 266 11.33 16.53 -15.70
N THR A 267 12.15 15.49 -15.82
CA THR A 267 12.68 15.00 -17.11
C THR A 267 12.00 13.72 -17.57
N LYS A 268 11.27 13.05 -16.67
CA LYS A 268 10.49 11.84 -16.93
C LYS A 268 9.06 12.02 -16.44
N GLY A 269 8.13 11.25 -17.00
CA GLY A 269 6.75 11.21 -16.54
C GLY A 269 6.57 10.28 -15.35
N ARG A 270 5.73 10.67 -14.39
CA ARG A 270 5.25 9.79 -13.32
C ARG A 270 3.77 9.48 -13.55
N ALA A 271 3.42 8.20 -13.64
CA ALA A 271 2.05 7.75 -13.79
C ALA A 271 1.70 6.72 -12.72
N LEU A 272 0.42 6.65 -12.40
CA LEU A 272 -0.17 5.61 -11.57
C LEU A 272 -1.11 4.78 -12.44
N LEU A 273 -0.90 3.47 -12.47
CA LEU A 273 -1.78 2.51 -13.13
C LEU A 273 -2.53 1.73 -12.05
N LEU A 274 -3.84 1.70 -12.12
CA LEU A 274 -4.70 0.96 -11.21
C LEU A 274 -5.22 -0.29 -11.94
N VAL A 275 -5.05 -1.48 -11.36
CA VAL A 275 -5.78 -2.69 -11.76
C VAL A 275 -6.86 -2.92 -10.72
N VAL A 276 -8.11 -3.00 -11.12
CA VAL A 276 -9.23 -3.08 -10.16
C VAL A 276 -10.39 -3.89 -10.72
N ASN A 277 -10.99 -4.73 -9.88
CA ASN A 277 -12.32 -5.29 -10.11
C ASN A 277 -13.33 -4.54 -9.25
N ARG A 278 -14.23 -3.81 -9.88
CA ARG A 278 -15.31 -3.04 -9.23
C ARG A 278 -16.62 -3.81 -9.10
N TYR A 279 -16.65 -5.05 -9.59
CA TYR A 279 -17.83 -5.92 -9.67
C TYR A 279 -17.72 -7.11 -8.71
N LEU A 280 -16.83 -7.01 -7.72
CA LEU A 280 -16.67 -8.01 -6.69
C LEU A 280 -17.98 -8.18 -5.90
N ASP A 281 -18.44 -9.43 -5.80
CA ASP A 281 -19.66 -9.80 -5.08
C ASP A 281 -19.52 -11.20 -4.48
N ILE A 282 -19.06 -11.26 -3.23
CA ILE A 282 -18.70 -12.49 -2.53
C ILE A 282 -19.89 -13.02 -1.74
N PRO A 283 -20.46 -14.19 -2.10
CA PRO A 283 -21.55 -14.79 -1.34
C PRO A 283 -21.18 -15.08 0.10
N ALA A 284 -22.18 -15.04 0.98
CA ALA A 284 -22.01 -15.48 2.38
C ALA A 284 -21.66 -16.97 2.43
N GLY A 285 -20.63 -17.33 3.20
CA GLY A 285 -20.18 -18.71 3.38
C GLY A 285 -19.23 -19.23 2.31
N GLU A 286 -18.97 -18.47 1.24
CA GLU A 286 -18.02 -18.86 0.19
C GLU A 286 -16.58 -18.78 0.74
N SER A 287 -15.86 -19.91 0.68
CA SER A 287 -14.51 -20.04 1.25
C SER A 287 -13.37 -19.91 0.24
N HIS A 288 -13.68 -19.85 -1.06
CA HIS A 288 -12.67 -19.77 -2.12
C HIS A 288 -13.18 -18.97 -3.33
N TYR A 289 -13.49 -17.71 -3.13
CA TYR A 289 -13.97 -16.83 -4.18
C TYR A 289 -12.82 -16.19 -4.95
N VAL A 290 -12.68 -16.48 -6.24
CA VAL A 290 -11.61 -15.96 -7.08
C VAL A 290 -12.06 -14.74 -7.85
N VAL A 291 -11.33 -13.65 -7.71
CA VAL A 291 -11.55 -12.40 -8.44
C VAL A 291 -10.40 -12.13 -9.39
N LYS A 292 -10.73 -11.75 -10.63
CA LYS A 292 -9.75 -11.39 -11.65
C LYS A 292 -10.01 -9.98 -12.19
N ALA A 293 -8.93 -9.29 -12.51
CA ALA A 293 -8.96 -8.02 -13.22
C ALA A 293 -7.74 -7.89 -14.12
N SER A 294 -7.81 -7.03 -15.11
CA SER A 294 -6.65 -6.74 -15.94
C SER A 294 -6.73 -5.36 -16.56
N VAL A 295 -5.57 -4.80 -16.90
CA VAL A 295 -5.43 -3.54 -17.64
C VAL A 295 -4.24 -3.67 -18.59
N THR A 296 -4.33 -3.04 -19.76
CA THR A 296 -3.22 -3.04 -20.73
C THR A 296 -2.41 -1.75 -20.62
N VAL A 297 -1.10 -1.88 -20.55
CA VAL A 297 -0.15 -0.76 -20.59
C VAL A 297 -0.18 -0.10 -21.97
N PRO A 298 -0.63 1.15 -22.12
CA PRO A 298 -0.92 1.74 -23.42
C PRO A 298 0.32 2.22 -24.19
N GLN A 299 1.45 2.35 -23.53
CA GLN A 299 2.76 2.73 -24.10
C GLN A 299 3.89 2.18 -23.23
N ASP A 300 5.13 2.22 -23.73
CA ASP A 300 6.30 1.77 -22.97
C ASP A 300 6.41 2.49 -21.64
N ALA A 301 6.66 1.75 -20.57
CA ALA A 301 6.80 2.25 -19.22
C ALA A 301 7.79 1.41 -18.41
N GLU A 302 8.26 1.95 -17.28
CA GLU A 302 9.05 1.22 -16.29
C GLU A 302 8.30 1.17 -14.98
N LEU A 303 8.02 -0.02 -14.47
CA LEU A 303 7.36 -0.24 -13.19
C LEU A 303 8.38 -0.16 -12.06
N PHE A 304 8.26 0.84 -11.18
CA PHE A 304 9.16 1.00 -10.04
C PHE A 304 8.61 0.48 -8.72
N GLY A 305 7.29 0.27 -8.61
CA GLY A 305 6.68 -0.22 -7.37
C GLY A 305 5.25 -0.67 -7.54
N ILE A 306 4.79 -1.50 -6.61
CA ILE A 306 3.45 -2.07 -6.57
C ILE A 306 2.88 -2.02 -5.14
N THR A 307 1.59 -1.73 -5.04
CA THR A 307 0.82 -1.72 -3.78
C THR A 307 -0.46 -2.51 -4.01
N PRO A 308 -0.50 -3.80 -3.66
CA PRO A 308 -1.74 -4.58 -3.65
C PRO A 308 -2.63 -4.13 -2.50
N HIS A 309 -3.95 -4.19 -2.69
CA HIS A 309 -4.91 -3.81 -1.68
C HIS A 309 -6.19 -4.64 -1.74
N ALA A 310 -6.63 -5.07 -0.58
CA ALA A 310 -7.88 -5.73 -0.29
C ALA A 310 -8.24 -5.46 1.17
N HIS A 311 -9.43 -5.89 1.64
CA HIS A 311 -9.80 -5.78 3.04
C HIS A 311 -9.57 -7.10 3.81
N TYR A 312 -10.52 -7.52 4.66
CA TYR A 312 -10.31 -8.62 5.61
C TYR A 312 -10.51 -10.03 5.04
N LEU A 313 -11.24 -10.16 3.92
CA LEU A 313 -11.57 -11.50 3.39
C LEU A 313 -10.52 -12.05 2.44
N ALA A 314 -9.62 -11.21 1.92
CA ALA A 314 -8.56 -11.67 1.02
C ALA A 314 -7.60 -12.63 1.74
N THR A 315 -7.19 -13.68 1.04
CA THR A 315 -6.27 -14.70 1.55
C THR A 315 -5.05 -14.86 0.67
N ASP A 316 -5.22 -14.85 -0.65
CA ASP A 316 -4.15 -14.98 -1.65
C ASP A 316 -4.26 -13.85 -2.66
N MET A 317 -3.15 -13.17 -2.96
CA MET A 317 -3.13 -12.00 -3.84
C MET A 317 -1.97 -12.11 -4.82
N LYS A 318 -2.27 -12.24 -6.10
CA LYS A 318 -1.29 -12.39 -7.15
C LYS A 318 -1.46 -11.34 -8.23
N VAL A 319 -0.34 -10.75 -8.68
CA VAL A 319 -0.31 -9.83 -9.83
C VAL A 319 0.84 -10.20 -10.73
N ASP A 320 0.54 -10.39 -12.01
CA ASP A 320 1.50 -10.73 -13.07
C ASP A 320 1.48 -9.69 -14.18
N ALA A 321 2.60 -9.55 -14.89
CA ALA A 321 2.68 -8.82 -16.17
C ALA A 321 2.87 -9.83 -17.30
N ARG A 322 1.89 -9.90 -18.22
CA ARG A 322 1.99 -10.67 -19.45
C ARG A 322 2.46 -9.75 -20.58
N LEU A 323 3.66 -10.01 -21.06
CA LEU A 323 4.28 -9.23 -22.14
C LEU A 323 3.61 -9.54 -23.49
N PRO A 324 3.78 -8.65 -24.49
CA PRO A 324 3.22 -8.86 -25.83
C PRO A 324 3.70 -10.13 -26.55
N ASP A 325 4.89 -10.63 -26.23
CA ASP A 325 5.46 -11.88 -26.73
C ASP A 325 4.94 -13.13 -26.01
N GLY A 326 4.05 -12.96 -25.01
CA GLY A 326 3.46 -14.02 -24.20
C GLY A 326 4.26 -14.39 -22.95
N ALA A 327 5.45 -13.85 -22.74
CA ALA A 327 6.21 -14.08 -21.51
C ALA A 327 5.46 -13.49 -20.29
N VAL A 328 5.55 -14.18 -19.16
CA VAL A 328 4.92 -13.74 -17.90
C VAL A 328 5.99 -13.39 -16.88
N ILE A 329 5.91 -12.18 -16.35
CA ILE A 329 6.75 -11.70 -15.25
C ILE A 329 5.87 -11.66 -13.98
N PRO A 330 6.10 -12.51 -12.97
CA PRO A 330 5.42 -12.40 -11.69
C PRO A 330 5.85 -11.10 -10.99
N LEU A 331 4.89 -10.22 -10.73
CA LEU A 331 5.15 -8.92 -10.10
C LEU A 331 5.14 -9.03 -8.58
N ILE A 332 4.10 -9.66 -8.02
CA ILE A 332 3.98 -9.91 -6.58
C ILE A 332 3.05 -11.09 -6.33
N HIS A 333 3.31 -11.84 -5.26
CA HIS A 333 2.42 -12.87 -4.74
C HIS A 333 2.43 -12.81 -3.21
N ILE A 334 1.27 -12.74 -2.58
CA ILE A 334 1.06 -12.75 -1.13
C ILE A 334 0.05 -13.85 -0.83
N LYS A 335 0.49 -14.92 -0.13
CA LYS A 335 -0.34 -16.08 0.23
C LYS A 335 -0.99 -16.00 1.61
N ASP A 336 -0.62 -15.00 2.38
CA ASP A 336 -1.11 -14.77 3.73
C ASP A 336 -1.36 -13.27 3.88
N TRP A 337 -2.40 -12.78 3.19
CA TRP A 337 -2.78 -11.37 3.28
C TRP A 337 -3.19 -11.00 4.70
N ASP A 338 -2.78 -9.82 5.13
CA ASP A 338 -3.17 -9.24 6.41
C ASP A 338 -3.48 -7.76 6.23
N PHE A 339 -4.73 -7.40 6.42
CA PHE A 339 -5.22 -6.03 6.29
C PHE A 339 -4.45 -5.01 7.15
N ASN A 340 -3.86 -5.46 8.26
CA ASN A 340 -3.05 -4.60 9.13
C ASN A 340 -1.66 -4.30 8.58
N TRP A 341 -1.20 -5.02 7.54
CA TRP A 341 0.13 -4.91 6.96
C TRP A 341 0.07 -4.64 5.44
N GLN A 342 -0.50 -3.52 5.07
CA GLN A 342 -0.68 -3.10 3.67
C GLN A 342 0.63 -2.47 3.15
N GLY A 343 1.52 -3.31 2.65
CA GLY A 343 2.84 -2.89 2.19
C GLY A 343 2.82 -2.19 0.84
N GLN A 344 3.72 -1.20 0.69
CA GLN A 344 4.11 -0.64 -0.60
C GLN A 344 5.47 -1.22 -0.96
N TYR A 345 5.57 -1.86 -2.10
CA TYR A 345 6.75 -2.62 -2.50
C TYR A 345 7.45 -1.95 -3.68
N ARG A 346 8.68 -1.48 -3.46
CA ARG A 346 9.52 -0.89 -4.50
C ARG A 346 10.46 -1.96 -5.04
N TYR A 347 10.56 -2.09 -6.35
CA TYR A 347 11.51 -3.00 -6.98
C TYR A 347 12.96 -2.49 -6.82
N LYS A 348 13.93 -3.41 -6.66
CA LYS A 348 15.37 -3.09 -6.66
C LYS A 348 15.82 -2.46 -7.97
N GLN A 349 15.24 -2.96 -9.07
CA GLN A 349 15.41 -2.42 -10.42
C GLN A 349 14.03 -2.28 -11.06
N PRO A 350 13.72 -1.17 -11.71
CA PRO A 350 12.48 -1.02 -12.44
C PRO A 350 12.27 -2.13 -13.48
N ILE A 351 11.05 -2.60 -13.63
CA ILE A 351 10.67 -3.62 -14.59
C ILE A 351 10.18 -2.94 -15.86
N LYS A 352 10.78 -3.28 -17.00
CA LYS A 352 10.33 -2.76 -18.30
C LYS A 352 9.01 -3.38 -18.70
N LEU A 353 8.03 -2.56 -18.99
CA LEU A 353 6.71 -2.93 -19.49
C LEU A 353 6.51 -2.34 -20.89
N PRO A 354 6.77 -3.11 -21.96
CA PRO A 354 6.47 -2.68 -23.32
C PRO A 354 4.99 -2.35 -23.51
N LYS A 355 4.69 -1.45 -24.43
CA LYS A 355 3.32 -1.20 -24.89
C LYS A 355 2.60 -2.50 -25.21
N GLY A 356 1.36 -2.65 -24.75
CA GLY A 356 0.56 -3.88 -24.93
C GLY A 356 0.76 -4.92 -23.82
N THR A 357 1.67 -4.69 -22.86
CA THR A 357 1.77 -5.55 -21.68
C THR A 357 0.44 -5.55 -20.94
N LYS A 358 -0.08 -6.73 -20.60
CA LYS A 358 -1.30 -6.91 -19.83
C LYS A 358 -0.93 -7.17 -18.36
N ILE A 359 -1.34 -6.30 -17.47
CA ILE A 359 -1.24 -6.51 -16.03
C ILE A 359 -2.47 -7.29 -15.60
N GLU A 360 -2.25 -8.44 -14.99
CA GLU A 360 -3.30 -9.38 -14.57
C GLU A 360 -3.27 -9.55 -13.06
N LEU A 361 -4.41 -9.33 -12.41
CA LEU A 361 -4.65 -9.50 -10.99
C LEU A 361 -5.52 -10.74 -10.78
N GLU A 362 -5.13 -11.59 -9.82
CA GLU A 362 -5.95 -12.71 -9.34
C GLU A 362 -5.88 -12.74 -7.82
N TYR A 363 -7.01 -12.51 -7.16
CA TYR A 363 -7.14 -12.52 -5.70
C TYR A 363 -8.15 -13.58 -5.28
N VAL A 364 -7.89 -14.20 -4.13
CA VAL A 364 -8.76 -15.22 -3.52
C VAL A 364 -9.28 -14.69 -2.19
N TYR A 365 -10.57 -14.89 -1.95
CA TYR A 365 -11.27 -14.44 -0.74
C TYR A 365 -11.92 -15.62 -0.02
N ASP A 366 -11.93 -15.55 1.31
CA ASP A 366 -12.64 -16.47 2.20
C ASP A 366 -13.70 -15.70 3.03
N ASN A 367 -14.97 -15.78 2.60
CA ASN A 367 -16.12 -15.24 3.33
C ASN A 367 -16.85 -16.32 4.16
N SER A 368 -16.14 -17.34 4.62
CA SER A 368 -16.71 -18.40 5.44
C SER A 368 -16.70 -18.04 6.92
N ALA A 369 -17.47 -18.79 7.71
CA ALA A 369 -17.45 -18.72 9.17
C ALA A 369 -16.11 -19.22 9.77
N GLY A 370 -15.32 -19.99 8.99
CA GLY A 370 -14.00 -20.50 9.36
C GLY A 370 -12.91 -19.46 9.28
N ASN A 371 -13.09 -18.37 8.52
CA ASN A 371 -12.10 -17.29 8.41
C ASN A 371 -12.07 -16.49 9.74
N PRO A 372 -10.94 -16.51 10.48
CA PRO A 372 -10.82 -15.76 11.73
C PRO A 372 -10.86 -14.25 11.56
N HIS A 373 -10.55 -13.76 10.36
CA HIS A 373 -10.52 -12.34 10.01
C HIS A 373 -11.84 -11.81 9.45
N ASN A 374 -12.85 -12.69 9.22
CA ASN A 374 -14.15 -12.24 8.73
C ASN A 374 -14.80 -11.27 9.73
N PRO A 375 -15.08 -10.01 9.34
CA PRO A 375 -15.64 -8.99 10.24
C PRO A 375 -17.12 -9.23 10.56
N SER A 376 -17.78 -10.16 9.86
CA SER A 376 -19.20 -10.47 10.01
C SER A 376 -19.42 -11.88 10.55
N ARG A 377 -20.16 -12.01 11.66
CA ARG A 377 -20.53 -13.29 12.27
C ARG A 377 -22.02 -13.30 12.63
N PRO A 378 -22.86 -14.05 11.91
CA PRO A 378 -22.54 -14.95 10.77
C PRO A 378 -22.03 -14.16 9.52
N PRO A 379 -21.37 -14.87 8.58
CA PRO A 379 -20.98 -14.26 7.32
C PRO A 379 -22.16 -13.65 6.56
N VAL A 380 -21.94 -12.54 5.89
CA VAL A 380 -22.91 -11.86 5.04
C VAL A 380 -22.35 -11.73 3.63
N ARG A 381 -23.22 -11.50 2.63
CA ARG A 381 -22.78 -11.18 1.26
C ARG A 381 -21.99 -9.87 1.28
N VAL A 382 -20.80 -9.85 0.66
CA VAL A 382 -19.87 -8.71 0.65
C VAL A 382 -19.65 -8.26 -0.80
N ARG A 383 -19.77 -6.96 -1.05
CA ARG A 383 -19.60 -6.34 -2.36
C ARG A 383 -18.42 -5.38 -2.37
N PHE A 384 -18.07 -4.91 -3.58
CA PHE A 384 -17.09 -3.86 -3.74
C PHE A 384 -17.52 -2.60 -3.00
N GLY A 385 -16.62 -2.07 -2.19
CA GLY A 385 -16.85 -0.85 -1.43
C GLY A 385 -15.65 -0.48 -0.58
N GLU A 386 -15.73 0.72 0.00
CA GLU A 386 -14.61 1.34 0.71
C GLU A 386 -14.70 1.17 2.24
N GLN A 387 -15.85 0.66 2.75
CA GLN A 387 -16.02 0.39 4.18
C GLN A 387 -15.17 -0.82 4.59
N THR A 388 -14.71 -0.85 5.82
CA THR A 388 -13.93 -1.97 6.37
C THR A 388 -14.64 -3.33 6.27
N LYS A 389 -15.99 -3.32 6.21
CA LYS A 389 -16.82 -4.53 6.04
C LYS A 389 -17.13 -4.86 4.59
N ASP A 390 -16.87 -3.93 3.67
CA ASP A 390 -16.92 -4.19 2.24
C ASP A 390 -15.63 -4.90 1.82
N GLU A 391 -15.42 -5.12 0.54
CA GLU A 391 -14.18 -5.68 0.01
C GLU A 391 -13.69 -4.94 -1.24
N MET A 392 -12.39 -5.01 -1.46
CA MET A 392 -11.73 -4.45 -2.63
C MET A 392 -10.81 -5.48 -3.28
N ALA A 393 -10.68 -5.42 -4.62
CA ALA A 393 -9.72 -6.18 -5.39
C ALA A 393 -8.96 -5.22 -6.31
N LEU A 394 -7.83 -4.70 -5.84
CA LEU A 394 -7.06 -3.74 -6.62
C LEU A 394 -5.55 -3.77 -6.35
N ALA A 395 -4.78 -3.28 -7.31
CA ALA A 395 -3.35 -3.04 -7.18
C ALA A 395 -2.98 -1.69 -7.82
N PHE A 396 -2.21 -0.89 -7.10
CA PHE A 396 -1.60 0.34 -7.63
C PHE A 396 -0.21 0.03 -8.15
N LEU A 397 0.10 0.45 -9.37
CA LEU A 397 1.41 0.30 -10.00
C LEU A 397 2.00 1.69 -10.27
N GLY A 398 3.14 1.97 -9.65
CA GLY A 398 3.89 3.21 -9.89
C GLY A 398 4.77 3.08 -11.13
N LEU A 399 4.52 3.93 -12.12
CA LEU A 399 5.19 3.86 -13.41
C LEU A 399 6.03 5.12 -13.70
N VAL A 400 7.15 4.89 -14.36
CA VAL A 400 7.96 5.94 -14.99
C VAL A 400 7.73 5.87 -16.50
N LEU A 401 7.40 7.01 -17.08
CA LEU A 401 7.25 7.21 -18.53
C LEU A 401 8.46 7.97 -19.09
N PRO A 402 8.79 7.81 -20.38
CA PRO A 402 9.95 8.43 -20.99
C PRO A 402 10.00 9.96 -20.85
N SER A 403 8.84 10.62 -20.91
CA SER A 403 8.70 12.08 -20.86
C SER A 403 7.51 12.51 -19.99
N PRO A 404 7.56 13.69 -19.35
CA PRO A 404 6.40 14.29 -18.68
C PRO A 404 5.19 14.48 -19.62
N ALA A 405 5.43 14.73 -20.91
CA ALA A 405 4.39 14.90 -21.92
C ALA A 405 3.58 13.62 -22.16
N ASP A 406 4.15 12.45 -21.83
CA ASP A 406 3.48 11.14 -21.99
C ASP A 406 2.41 10.87 -20.93
N VAL A 407 2.40 11.62 -19.82
CA VAL A 407 1.53 11.34 -18.67
C VAL A 407 0.05 11.48 -19.02
N GLN A 408 -0.34 12.57 -19.65
CA GLN A 408 -1.74 12.83 -20.01
C GLN A 408 -2.26 11.83 -21.07
N PRO A 409 -1.54 11.57 -22.18
CA PRO A 409 -1.92 10.52 -23.13
C PRO A 409 -2.04 9.15 -22.49
N PHE A 410 -1.11 8.79 -21.60
CA PHE A 410 -1.15 7.51 -20.86
C PHE A 410 -2.41 7.40 -20.01
N GLN A 411 -2.69 8.40 -19.15
CA GLN A 411 -3.84 8.41 -18.27
C GLN A 411 -5.15 8.36 -19.06
N ARG A 412 -5.23 9.11 -20.16
CA ARG A 412 -6.41 9.10 -21.05
C ARG A 412 -6.65 7.71 -21.64
N ALA A 413 -5.62 7.05 -22.14
CA ALA A 413 -5.73 5.71 -22.70
C ALA A 413 -6.18 4.67 -21.66
N VAL A 414 -5.69 4.79 -20.40
CA VAL A 414 -6.11 3.91 -19.30
C VAL A 414 -7.58 4.14 -18.93
N VAL A 415 -8.02 5.41 -18.81
CA VAL A 415 -9.43 5.71 -18.50
C VAL A 415 -10.36 5.18 -19.58
N LEU A 416 -9.95 5.27 -20.86
CA LEU A 416 -10.74 4.70 -21.96
C LEU A 416 -10.91 3.18 -21.83
N GLN A 417 -9.88 2.44 -21.41
CA GLN A 417 -10.02 0.99 -21.16
C GLN A 417 -11.07 0.71 -20.08
N TYR A 418 -11.08 1.44 -18.97
CA TYR A 418 -12.10 1.26 -17.93
C TYR A 418 -13.51 1.58 -18.44
N VAL A 419 -13.65 2.58 -19.29
CA VAL A 419 -14.95 2.91 -19.91
C VAL A 419 -15.37 1.80 -20.88
N GLU A 420 -14.44 1.28 -21.68
CA GLU A 420 -14.71 0.14 -22.60
C GLU A 420 -15.12 -1.11 -21.84
N ASP A 421 -14.42 -1.45 -20.75
CA ASP A 421 -14.76 -2.60 -19.90
C ASP A 421 -16.12 -2.41 -19.25
N PHE A 422 -16.41 -1.21 -18.77
CA PHE A 422 -17.72 -0.86 -18.23
C PHE A 422 -18.83 -1.01 -19.31
N VAL A 423 -18.61 -0.49 -20.51
CA VAL A 423 -19.56 -0.56 -21.62
C VAL A 423 -19.78 -2.02 -22.06
N ARG A 424 -18.75 -2.89 -22.03
CA ARG A 424 -18.92 -4.32 -22.31
C ARG A 424 -19.80 -5.03 -21.28
N LEU A 425 -19.70 -4.65 -20.01
CA LEU A 425 -20.53 -5.21 -18.93
C LEU A 425 -21.96 -4.67 -18.98
N ALA A 426 -22.14 -3.50 -19.58
CA ALA A 426 -23.43 -2.86 -19.80
C ALA A 426 -24.11 -3.29 -21.14
N ASP A 427 -23.77 -4.45 -21.67
CA ASP A 427 -24.36 -5.00 -22.93
C ASP A 427 -25.90 -5.06 -22.89
N ASN A 428 -26.48 -4.90 -21.70
CA ASN A 428 -27.91 -4.67 -21.54
C ASN A 428 -28.11 -3.50 -20.56
N VAL A 429 -28.61 -2.37 -21.05
CA VAL A 429 -28.90 -1.16 -20.24
C VAL A 429 -29.83 -1.49 -19.06
N ASN A 430 -30.62 -2.56 -19.18
CA ASN A 430 -31.55 -3.00 -18.14
C ASN A 430 -30.96 -4.00 -17.17
N ASP A 431 -29.88 -4.70 -17.54
CA ASP A 431 -29.21 -5.74 -16.74
C ASP A 431 -27.85 -5.25 -16.22
N LEU A 432 -27.80 -4.00 -15.77
CA LEU A 432 -26.62 -3.55 -15.03
C LEU A 432 -26.43 -4.48 -13.82
N PRO A 433 -25.18 -4.93 -13.58
CA PRO A 433 -24.89 -5.80 -12.45
C PRO A 433 -25.54 -5.28 -11.16
N GLU A 434 -26.18 -6.16 -10.37
CA GLU A 434 -26.83 -5.79 -9.10
C GLU A 434 -25.86 -5.14 -8.10
N GLU A 435 -24.55 -5.31 -8.36
CA GLU A 435 -23.44 -4.78 -7.57
C GLU A 435 -23.26 -3.25 -7.70
N ILE A 436 -23.81 -2.67 -8.78
CA ILE A 436 -23.76 -1.21 -8.96
C ILE A 436 -24.74 -0.56 -7.99
N PRO A 437 -24.30 0.38 -7.13
CA PRO A 437 -25.20 1.08 -6.22
C PRO A 437 -26.40 1.67 -6.97
N PRO A 438 -27.64 1.55 -6.46
CA PRO A 438 -28.85 1.96 -7.17
C PRO A 438 -28.81 3.38 -7.75
N ALA A 439 -28.21 4.34 -7.02
CA ALA A 439 -28.05 5.71 -7.48
C ALA A 439 -27.08 5.83 -8.66
N MET A 440 -26.02 5.02 -8.70
CA MET A 440 -25.08 4.95 -9.80
C MET A 440 -25.71 4.21 -10.98
N ALA A 441 -26.39 3.10 -10.76
CA ALA A 441 -27.12 2.35 -11.78
C ALA A 441 -28.15 3.22 -12.49
N ALA A 442 -28.90 4.06 -11.75
CA ALA A 442 -29.86 5.01 -12.32
C ALA A 442 -29.17 6.05 -13.22
N ARG A 443 -28.05 6.62 -12.79
CA ARG A 443 -27.27 7.58 -13.61
C ARG A 443 -26.67 6.92 -14.85
N LEU A 444 -26.18 5.70 -14.72
CA LEU A 444 -25.63 4.93 -15.85
C LEU A 444 -26.72 4.58 -16.86
N ARG A 445 -27.89 4.12 -16.42
CA ARG A 445 -29.04 3.87 -17.32
C ARG A 445 -29.45 5.13 -18.08
N LEU A 446 -29.53 6.29 -17.41
CA LEU A 446 -29.81 7.57 -18.06
C LEU A 446 -28.72 7.93 -19.08
N GLY A 447 -27.44 7.75 -18.72
CA GLY A 447 -26.32 8.00 -19.63
C GLY A 447 -26.31 7.06 -20.83
N LEU A 448 -26.52 5.77 -20.61
CA LEU A 448 -26.56 4.75 -21.67
C LEU A 448 -27.77 4.91 -22.58
N ALA A 449 -28.96 5.25 -22.04
CA ALA A 449 -30.17 5.48 -22.81
C ALA A 449 -30.08 6.67 -23.82
N VAL A 450 -29.12 7.57 -23.64
CA VAL A 450 -28.82 8.64 -24.62
C VAL A 450 -28.14 8.06 -25.86
N PHE A 451 -27.41 6.96 -25.72
CA PHE A 451 -26.66 6.31 -26.80
C PHE A 451 -27.39 5.13 -27.41
N ASP A 452 -28.36 4.53 -26.73
CA ASP A 452 -29.28 3.51 -27.23
C ASP A 452 -30.31 4.17 -28.16
N GLN A 453 -29.90 4.37 -29.43
CA GLN A 453 -30.71 5.13 -30.42
C GLN A 453 -31.89 4.32 -30.95
N ASP A 454 -31.71 2.99 -31.09
CA ASP A 454 -32.74 2.08 -31.55
C ASP A 454 -33.66 1.60 -30.41
N LYS A 455 -33.34 1.93 -29.16
CA LYS A 455 -34.12 1.64 -27.95
C LYS A 455 -34.37 0.14 -27.73
N ASP A 456 -33.43 -0.69 -28.16
CA ASP A 456 -33.49 -2.13 -27.93
C ASP A 456 -33.00 -2.55 -26.55
N GLY A 457 -32.50 -1.59 -25.76
CA GLY A 457 -31.96 -1.79 -24.43
C GLY A 457 -30.51 -2.28 -24.43
N LYS A 458 -29.82 -2.25 -25.57
CA LYS A 458 -28.42 -2.63 -25.74
C LYS A 458 -27.65 -1.53 -26.46
N LEU A 459 -26.36 -1.51 -26.30
CA LEU A 459 -25.51 -0.66 -27.12
C LEU A 459 -24.88 -1.49 -28.23
N ASN A 460 -25.29 -1.27 -29.49
CA ASN A 460 -24.64 -1.88 -30.64
C ASN A 460 -23.24 -1.27 -30.88
N ALA A 461 -22.49 -1.78 -31.86
CA ALA A 461 -21.11 -1.36 -32.12
C ALA A 461 -20.96 0.13 -32.45
N GLU A 462 -21.91 0.71 -33.15
CA GLU A 462 -21.90 2.13 -33.53
C GLU A 462 -22.23 3.03 -32.34
N GLU A 463 -23.21 2.66 -31.54
CA GLU A 463 -23.62 3.37 -30.31
C GLU A 463 -22.50 3.37 -29.27
N ARG A 464 -21.80 2.24 -29.09
CA ARG A 464 -20.58 2.15 -28.27
C ARG A 464 -19.49 3.08 -28.77
N ALA A 465 -19.24 3.10 -30.07
CA ALA A 465 -18.25 3.99 -30.66
C ALA A 465 -18.63 5.48 -30.46
N ASN A 466 -19.92 5.82 -30.51
CA ASN A 466 -20.42 7.18 -30.23
C ASN A 466 -20.19 7.57 -28.77
N LEU A 467 -20.52 6.67 -27.81
CA LEU A 467 -20.26 6.86 -26.40
C LEU A 467 -18.76 7.07 -26.12
N LEU A 468 -17.90 6.23 -26.67
CA LEU A 468 -16.46 6.35 -26.49
C LEU A 468 -15.91 7.66 -27.07
N ARG A 469 -16.39 8.11 -28.26
CA ARG A 469 -16.03 9.40 -28.84
C ARG A 469 -16.44 10.57 -27.94
N MET A 470 -17.65 10.52 -27.36
CA MET A 470 -18.08 11.56 -26.41
C MET A 470 -17.19 11.61 -25.18
N VAL A 471 -16.89 10.45 -24.59
CA VAL A 471 -15.99 10.37 -23.43
C VAL A 471 -14.62 10.96 -23.77
N GLN A 472 -14.07 10.64 -24.95
CA GLN A 472 -12.81 11.21 -25.42
C GLN A 472 -12.84 12.74 -25.54
N THR A 473 -13.98 13.29 -25.97
CA THR A 473 -14.15 14.75 -26.14
C THR A 473 -14.29 15.48 -24.80
N LEU A 474 -14.85 14.82 -23.81
CA LEU A 474 -15.05 15.38 -22.47
C LEU A 474 -13.80 15.28 -21.57
N MET A 475 -12.80 14.50 -21.98
CA MET A 475 -11.53 14.42 -21.26
C MET A 475 -10.72 15.69 -21.47
N PRO A 476 -10.11 16.28 -20.43
CA PRO A 476 -9.19 17.42 -20.57
C PRO A 476 -8.07 17.10 -21.58
N GLN A 477 -7.79 18.05 -22.46
CA GLN A 477 -6.66 17.94 -23.41
C GLN A 477 -5.33 18.12 -22.73
#